data_2a98cd0ddd6296046c17e696401cf6c9
#
_entry.id   2a98cd0ddd6296046c17e696401cf6c9
#
_cell.length_a   1.000
_cell.length_b   1.000
_cell.length_c   1.000
_cell.angle_alpha   90.00
_cell.angle_beta   90.00
_cell.angle_gamma   90.00
#
_symmetry.space_group_name_H-M   'P 1'
#
loop_
_entity.id
_entity.type
_entity.pdbx_description
1 polymer ?
#
loop_
_entity_poly.entity_id
_entity_poly.type
_entity_poly.pdbx_seq_one_letter_code
_entity_poly.pdbx_strand_id
1 'polypeptide(L)'
;NTATGADHGDLTVQLRQDASNSSYATTDVDACCTGATVAGASSAANAYGSSSTTSTVDAQYEQNSTGAESRATTDVYQYRAYDVTAASTAAANSATINNEWGYTAIRGRQTSSTDVAADARLTVGTWSGVAVVSAYGVGTTTLAPNIGSDMVVDIAQMNTGGVDANAQLNGSSSDGGQVLVSSTAVGNGFT
;
A
#
# COMPACT_ATOMS: atom_id res chain seq x y z
N ASN A 1 -0.62 -13.58 1.25
CA ASN A 1 0.19 -14.02 2.41
C ASN A 1 0.60 -12.81 3.23
N THR A 2 0.40 -12.86 4.53
CA THR A 2 0.80 -11.79 5.46
C THR A 2 1.58 -12.39 6.63
N ALA A 3 2.69 -11.75 7.00
CA ALA A 3 3.46 -12.08 8.18
C ALA A 3 3.83 -10.79 8.93
N THR A 4 3.68 -10.80 10.24
CA THR A 4 3.99 -9.67 11.11
C THR A 4 4.74 -10.14 12.35
N GLY A 5 5.67 -9.33 12.83
CA GLY A 5 6.40 -9.58 14.07
C GLY A 5 6.74 -8.25 14.76
N ALA A 6 6.67 -8.25 16.08
CA ALA A 6 7.10 -7.13 16.92
C ALA A 6 7.79 -7.66 18.16
N ASP A 7 8.91 -7.05 18.56
CA ASP A 7 9.66 -7.45 19.75
C ASP A 7 10.36 -6.24 20.38
N HIS A 8 10.71 -6.38 21.67
CA HIS A 8 11.57 -5.47 22.42
C HIS A 8 12.98 -6.04 22.64
N GLY A 9 13.27 -7.23 22.10
CA GLY A 9 14.57 -7.90 22.13
C GLY A 9 15.19 -8.01 20.74
N ASP A 10 16.34 -8.67 20.61
CA ASP A 10 16.96 -8.95 19.32
C ASP A 10 16.02 -9.79 18.45
N LEU A 11 15.69 -9.27 17.26
CA LEU A 11 14.75 -9.88 16.34
C LEU A 11 15.50 -10.48 15.15
N THR A 12 15.50 -11.80 15.05
CA THR A 12 15.98 -12.51 13.86
C THR A 12 14.80 -13.11 13.11
N VAL A 13 14.64 -12.71 11.85
CA VAL A 13 13.56 -13.19 10.99
C VAL A 13 14.13 -13.88 9.76
N GLN A 14 13.62 -15.08 9.49
CA GLN A 14 13.81 -15.77 8.21
C GLN A 14 12.42 -16.08 7.65
N LEU A 15 12.07 -15.45 6.54
CA LEU A 15 10.74 -15.52 5.96
C LEU A 15 10.79 -15.87 4.49
N ARG A 16 9.94 -16.79 4.08
CA ARG A 16 9.62 -17.03 2.66
C ARG A 16 8.12 -16.97 2.44
N GLN A 17 7.71 -16.19 1.45
CA GLN A 17 6.32 -16.07 1.03
C GLN A 17 6.22 -16.30 -0.48
N ASP A 18 5.42 -17.27 -0.88
CA ASP A 18 5.10 -17.55 -2.28
C ASP A 18 3.60 -17.37 -2.50
N ALA A 19 3.21 -16.45 -3.37
CA ALA A 19 1.82 -16.18 -3.74
C ALA A 19 1.61 -16.55 -5.22
N SER A 20 0.79 -17.56 -5.48
CA SER A 20 0.44 -18.03 -6.83
C SER A 20 -0.99 -17.69 -7.24
N ASN A 21 -1.79 -17.16 -6.33
CA ASN A 21 -3.18 -16.78 -6.58
C ASN A 21 -3.32 -15.27 -6.69
N SER A 22 -4.36 -14.83 -7.39
CA SER A 22 -4.72 -13.42 -7.42
C SER A 22 -5.26 -12.95 -6.06
N SER A 23 -5.02 -11.68 -5.75
CA SER A 23 -5.48 -11.01 -4.54
C SER A 23 -6.38 -9.83 -4.88
N TYR A 24 -7.57 -9.76 -4.29
CA TYR A 24 -8.55 -8.73 -4.57
C TYR A 24 -9.05 -8.08 -3.28
N ALA A 25 -9.19 -6.76 -3.30
CA ALA A 25 -9.88 -6.00 -2.29
C ALA A 25 -10.82 -4.99 -2.96
N THR A 26 -12.07 -4.97 -2.56
CA THR A 26 -13.06 -4.04 -3.11
C THR A 26 -13.81 -3.35 -1.98
N THR A 27 -13.96 -2.05 -2.10
CA THR A 27 -14.80 -1.23 -1.22
C THR A 27 -15.75 -0.45 -2.09
N ASP A 28 -17.05 -0.62 -1.85
CA ASP A 28 -18.13 0.10 -2.52
C ASP A 28 -18.96 0.83 -1.47
N VAL A 29 -19.11 2.13 -1.64
CA VAL A 29 -19.87 2.99 -0.72
C VAL A 29 -20.86 3.81 -1.49
N ASP A 30 -22.14 3.61 -1.20
CA ASP A 30 -23.25 4.44 -1.67
C ASP A 30 -23.87 5.17 -0.48
N ALA A 31 -23.72 6.49 -0.45
CA ALA A 31 -24.19 7.31 0.65
C ALA A 31 -24.84 8.61 0.16
N CYS A 32 -25.91 9.02 0.85
CA CYS A 32 -26.60 10.25 0.46
C CYS A 32 -25.86 11.50 0.98
N CYS A 33 -25.90 11.70 2.26
CA CYS A 33 -25.66 13.01 2.84
C CYS A 33 -24.90 12.87 4.16
N THR A 34 -23.57 12.92 4.10
CA THR A 34 -22.71 12.70 5.27
C THR A 34 -21.84 13.91 5.55
N GLY A 35 -21.39 14.07 6.79
CA GLY A 35 -20.39 15.06 7.16
C GLY A 35 -19.04 14.70 6.58
N ALA A 36 -18.52 13.50 6.86
CA ALA A 36 -17.29 12.97 6.32
C ALA A 36 -17.44 11.51 5.90
N THR A 37 -16.81 11.13 4.81
CA THR A 37 -16.72 9.75 4.33
C THR A 37 -15.28 9.41 3.98
N VAL A 38 -14.79 8.30 4.53
CA VAL A 38 -13.48 7.76 4.18
C VAL A 38 -13.66 6.29 3.79
N ALA A 39 -13.29 5.97 2.57
CA ALA A 39 -13.35 4.61 2.04
C ALA A 39 -11.99 4.21 1.47
N GLY A 40 -11.60 2.95 1.68
CA GLY A 40 -10.34 2.45 1.15
C GLY A 40 -10.32 0.95 0.94
N ALA A 41 -9.62 0.52 -0.09
CA ALA A 41 -9.30 -0.87 -0.39
C ALA A 41 -7.78 -1.07 -0.44
N SER A 42 -7.31 -2.18 0.11
CA SER A 42 -5.89 -2.54 0.06
C SER A 42 -5.72 -4.02 -0.27
N SER A 43 -4.93 -4.31 -1.28
CA SER A 43 -4.60 -5.67 -1.73
C SER A 43 -3.09 -5.86 -1.79
N ALA A 44 -2.60 -6.98 -1.26
CA ALA A 44 -1.20 -7.39 -1.42
C ALA A 44 -1.12 -8.90 -1.61
N ALA A 45 -0.35 -9.37 -2.59
CA ALA A 45 -0.13 -10.80 -2.77
C ALA A 45 0.77 -11.35 -1.65
N ASN A 46 1.88 -10.68 -1.34
CA ASN A 46 2.73 -10.95 -0.19
C ASN A 46 2.96 -9.66 0.62
N ALA A 47 2.80 -9.74 1.92
CA ALA A 47 3.10 -8.65 2.83
C ALA A 47 3.90 -9.15 4.05
N TYR A 48 4.96 -8.45 4.39
CA TYR A 48 5.77 -8.70 5.57
C TYR A 48 5.95 -7.40 6.36
N GLY A 49 5.79 -7.49 7.66
CA GLY A 49 6.03 -6.37 8.56
C GLY A 49 6.78 -6.81 9.81
N SER A 50 7.82 -6.09 10.18
CA SER A 50 8.51 -6.25 11.45
C SER A 50 8.78 -4.90 12.09
N SER A 51 8.75 -4.88 13.42
CA SER A 51 9.04 -3.69 14.21
C SER A 51 9.82 -4.08 15.46
N SER A 52 10.87 -3.34 15.75
CA SER A 52 11.64 -3.48 16.99
C SER A 52 12.04 -2.10 17.53
N THR A 53 12.28 -2.04 18.84
CA THR A 53 12.77 -0.85 19.51
C THR A 53 13.98 -1.22 20.39
N THR A 54 15.06 -0.46 20.28
CA THR A 54 16.30 -0.60 21.10
C THR A 54 17.09 -1.90 20.92
N SER A 55 16.88 -2.66 19.84
CA SER A 55 17.47 -3.99 19.67
C SER A 55 17.98 -4.19 18.25
N THR A 56 18.75 -5.25 18.04
CA THR A 56 19.21 -5.65 16.70
C THR A 56 18.08 -6.29 15.92
N VAL A 57 17.91 -5.89 14.67
CA VAL A 57 17.04 -6.57 13.70
C VAL A 57 17.89 -7.21 12.62
N ASP A 58 17.85 -8.53 12.48
CA ASP A 58 18.40 -9.28 11.33
C ASP A 58 17.23 -9.90 10.56
N ALA A 59 16.83 -9.24 9.48
CA ALA A 59 15.70 -9.65 8.65
C ALA A 59 16.19 -10.24 7.33
N GLN A 60 15.92 -11.51 7.13
CA GLN A 60 16.10 -12.20 5.86
C GLN A 60 14.76 -12.62 5.31
N TYR A 61 14.40 -12.11 4.12
CA TYR A 61 13.12 -12.45 3.52
C TYR A 61 13.22 -12.71 2.01
N GLU A 62 12.37 -13.61 1.55
CA GLU A 62 12.13 -13.90 0.14
C GLU A 62 10.63 -13.84 -0.13
N GLN A 63 10.22 -12.98 -1.06
CA GLN A 63 8.83 -12.85 -1.49
C GLN A 63 8.75 -13.09 -2.99
N ASN A 64 7.92 -14.04 -3.39
CA ASN A 64 7.68 -14.38 -4.78
C ASN A 64 6.18 -14.31 -5.08
N SER A 65 5.79 -13.51 -6.05
CA SER A 65 4.42 -13.36 -6.50
C SER A 65 4.30 -13.74 -7.97
N THR A 66 3.52 -14.78 -8.25
CA THR A 66 3.27 -15.32 -9.59
C THR A 66 1.79 -15.43 -9.93
N GLY A 67 0.91 -14.94 -9.07
CA GLY A 67 -0.52 -14.82 -9.33
C GLY A 67 -0.81 -13.88 -10.50
N ALA A 68 -1.96 -14.03 -11.13
CA ALA A 68 -2.29 -13.22 -12.30
C ALA A 68 -2.42 -11.73 -11.93
N GLU A 69 -3.04 -11.40 -10.80
CA GLU A 69 -3.33 -10.00 -10.45
C GLU A 69 -3.39 -9.76 -8.94
N SER A 70 -2.92 -8.58 -8.52
CA SER A 70 -3.23 -7.97 -7.22
C SER A 70 -3.98 -6.68 -7.46
N ARG A 71 -5.27 -6.64 -7.10
CA ARG A 71 -6.14 -5.49 -7.40
C ARG A 71 -6.82 -4.94 -6.15
N ALA A 72 -6.79 -3.62 -6.02
CA ALA A 72 -7.58 -2.88 -5.05
C ALA A 72 -8.51 -1.90 -5.77
N THR A 73 -9.79 -1.96 -5.48
CA THR A 73 -10.80 -1.07 -6.09
C THR A 73 -11.62 -0.40 -4.99
N THR A 74 -11.68 0.92 -5.04
CA THR A 74 -12.56 1.71 -4.18
C THR A 74 -13.49 2.54 -5.06
N ASP A 75 -14.80 2.34 -4.91
CA ASP A 75 -15.83 3.11 -5.61
C ASP A 75 -16.71 3.79 -4.56
N VAL A 76 -16.78 5.12 -4.61
CA VAL A 76 -17.58 5.92 -3.69
C VAL A 76 -18.56 6.76 -4.49
N TYR A 77 -19.85 6.54 -4.26
CA TYR A 77 -20.90 7.41 -4.74
C TYR A 77 -21.51 8.19 -3.59
N GLN A 78 -21.55 9.51 -3.71
CA GLN A 78 -22.11 10.36 -2.69
C GLN A 78 -22.84 11.57 -3.27
N TYR A 79 -24.08 11.77 -2.88
CA TYR A 79 -24.85 12.91 -3.39
C TYR A 79 -24.37 14.25 -2.81
N ARG A 80 -24.09 14.30 -1.51
CA ARG A 80 -23.56 15.48 -0.82
C ARG A 80 -22.58 15.09 0.29
N ALA A 81 -21.43 15.74 0.36
CA ALA A 81 -20.43 15.55 1.40
C ALA A 81 -19.88 16.89 1.93
N TYR A 82 -19.38 16.89 3.16
CA TYR A 82 -18.44 17.90 3.61
C TYR A 82 -17.01 17.50 3.19
N ASP A 83 -16.50 16.39 3.73
CA ASP A 83 -15.24 15.79 3.31
C ASP A 83 -15.49 14.39 2.73
N VAL A 84 -14.72 14.02 1.70
CA VAL A 84 -14.79 12.68 1.14
C VAL A 84 -13.43 12.20 0.66
N THR A 85 -13.10 10.96 1.01
CA THR A 85 -11.85 10.31 0.62
C THR A 85 -12.13 8.94 0.04
N ALA A 86 -11.61 8.67 -1.14
CA ALA A 86 -11.53 7.35 -1.76
C ALA A 86 -10.08 6.98 -2.01
N ALA A 87 -9.60 5.85 -1.48
CA ALA A 87 -8.21 5.43 -1.62
C ALA A 87 -8.10 3.95 -2.00
N SER A 88 -7.25 3.63 -2.95
CA SER A 88 -6.90 2.26 -3.30
C SER A 88 -5.40 2.04 -3.27
N THR A 89 -4.97 0.93 -2.67
CA THR A 89 -3.56 0.53 -2.64
C THR A 89 -3.43 -0.93 -3.06
N ALA A 90 -2.63 -1.19 -4.08
CA ALA A 90 -2.35 -2.55 -4.53
C ALA A 90 -0.85 -2.81 -4.59
N ALA A 91 -0.42 -3.99 -4.15
CA ALA A 91 0.97 -4.42 -4.19
C ALA A 91 1.10 -5.90 -4.58
N ALA A 92 2.14 -6.25 -5.32
CA ALA A 92 2.49 -7.66 -5.47
C ALA A 92 3.31 -8.13 -4.26
N ASN A 93 4.43 -7.48 -3.96
CA ASN A 93 5.23 -7.80 -2.78
C ASN A 93 5.50 -6.52 -1.96
N SER A 94 5.31 -6.61 -0.66
CA SER A 94 5.56 -5.50 0.26
C SER A 94 6.31 -5.99 1.50
N ALA A 95 7.38 -5.30 1.88
CA ALA A 95 8.08 -5.53 3.13
C ALA A 95 8.25 -4.20 3.88
N THR A 96 7.97 -4.20 5.16
CA THR A 96 8.20 -3.06 6.05
C THR A 96 9.01 -3.53 7.26
N ILE A 97 10.19 -2.96 7.45
CA ILE A 97 11.09 -3.31 8.55
C ILE A 97 11.40 -2.03 9.31
N ASN A 98 10.78 -1.86 10.45
CA ASN A 98 10.97 -0.69 11.30
C ASN A 98 11.88 -1.04 12.48
N ASN A 99 12.90 -0.23 12.72
CA ASN A 99 13.73 -0.33 13.91
C ASN A 99 14.04 1.06 14.47
N GLU A 100 13.94 1.18 15.79
CA GLU A 100 14.30 2.41 16.50
C GLU A 100 15.48 2.10 17.43
N TRP A 101 16.55 2.89 17.34
CA TRP A 101 17.72 2.87 18.22
C TRP A 101 18.55 1.56 18.23
N GLY A 102 18.33 0.66 17.27
CA GLY A 102 19.05 -0.60 17.15
C GLY A 102 19.73 -0.79 15.79
N TYR A 103 20.74 -1.64 15.72
CA TYR A 103 21.38 -2.05 14.47
C TYR A 103 20.40 -2.84 13.60
N THR A 104 20.40 -2.57 12.29
CA THR A 104 19.50 -3.25 11.35
C THR A 104 20.28 -3.88 10.21
N ALA A 105 20.15 -5.18 10.02
CA ALA A 105 20.64 -5.90 8.84
C ALA A 105 19.45 -6.44 8.04
N ILE A 106 19.38 -6.10 6.75
CA ILE A 106 18.30 -6.51 5.88
C ILE A 106 18.87 -7.23 4.67
N ARG A 107 18.43 -8.46 4.43
CA ARG A 107 18.69 -9.24 3.21
C ARG A 107 17.37 -9.63 2.61
N GLY A 108 17.00 -8.94 1.54
CA GLY A 108 15.70 -9.08 0.91
C GLY A 108 15.78 -9.50 -0.55
N ARG A 109 14.92 -10.42 -0.94
CA ARG A 109 14.68 -10.75 -2.34
C ARG A 109 13.19 -10.70 -2.64
N GLN A 110 12.81 -9.88 -3.61
CA GLN A 110 11.42 -9.79 -4.07
C GLN A 110 11.37 -10.00 -5.58
N THR A 111 10.56 -10.97 -6.01
CA THR A 111 10.29 -11.20 -7.43
C THR A 111 8.79 -11.17 -7.67
N SER A 112 8.37 -10.55 -8.76
CA SER A 112 6.96 -10.51 -9.15
C SER A 112 6.79 -10.62 -10.66
N SER A 113 5.82 -11.43 -11.07
CA SER A 113 5.21 -11.41 -12.41
C SER A 113 3.71 -11.08 -12.34
N THR A 114 3.21 -10.72 -11.17
CA THR A 114 1.82 -10.38 -10.91
C THR A 114 1.54 -8.97 -11.43
N ASP A 115 0.46 -8.80 -12.18
CA ASP A 115 -0.04 -7.49 -12.53
C ASP A 115 -0.67 -6.82 -11.31
N VAL A 116 -0.42 -5.52 -11.16
CA VAL A 116 -0.91 -4.73 -10.02
C VAL A 116 -1.83 -3.64 -10.53
N ALA A 117 -3.03 -3.55 -9.97
CA ALA A 117 -3.98 -2.50 -10.31
C ALA A 117 -4.59 -1.85 -9.06
N ALA A 118 -4.48 -0.53 -8.97
CA ALA A 118 -5.13 0.27 -7.94
C ALA A 118 -6.10 1.25 -8.61
N ASP A 119 -7.40 1.07 -8.37
CA ASP A 119 -8.45 1.90 -8.93
C ASP A 119 -9.21 2.60 -7.81
N ALA A 120 -9.21 3.93 -7.79
CA ALA A 120 -10.01 4.72 -6.88
C ALA A 120 -10.94 5.65 -7.67
N ARG A 121 -12.23 5.54 -7.44
CA ARG A 121 -13.25 6.37 -8.06
C ARG A 121 -14.10 7.06 -7.01
N LEU A 122 -14.32 8.32 -7.23
CA LEU A 122 -15.23 9.12 -6.44
C LEU A 122 -16.21 9.83 -7.35
N THR A 123 -17.48 9.54 -7.17
CA THR A 123 -18.57 10.31 -7.78
C THR A 123 -19.29 11.05 -6.67
N VAL A 124 -19.22 12.38 -6.70
CA VAL A 124 -19.86 13.22 -5.68
C VAL A 124 -20.65 14.34 -6.35
N GLY A 125 -21.94 14.48 -5.95
CA GLY A 125 -22.78 15.52 -6.50
C GLY A 125 -22.28 16.91 -6.07
N THR A 126 -22.11 17.15 -4.78
CA THR A 126 -21.55 18.40 -4.24
C THR A 126 -20.74 18.16 -2.97
N TRP A 127 -19.67 18.92 -2.79
CA TRP A 127 -18.89 18.93 -1.53
C TRP A 127 -18.47 20.35 -1.16
N SER A 128 -18.21 20.60 0.12
CA SER A 128 -17.86 21.92 0.64
C SER A 128 -16.52 21.95 1.41
N GLY A 129 -15.97 20.81 1.78
CA GLY A 129 -14.65 20.66 2.39
C GLY A 129 -13.60 20.15 1.42
N VAL A 130 -13.04 18.96 1.66
CA VAL A 130 -11.97 18.36 0.86
C VAL A 130 -12.46 17.07 0.19
N ALA A 131 -12.26 16.96 -1.12
CA ALA A 131 -12.43 15.73 -1.90
C ALA A 131 -11.06 15.15 -2.26
N VAL A 132 -10.76 13.96 -1.78
CA VAL A 132 -9.49 13.27 -2.03
C VAL A 132 -9.75 11.95 -2.76
N VAL A 133 -9.03 11.75 -3.85
CA VAL A 133 -8.99 10.45 -4.54
C VAL A 133 -7.54 10.06 -4.74
N SER A 134 -7.17 8.89 -4.26
CA SER A 134 -5.80 8.41 -4.40
C SER A 134 -5.74 6.95 -4.82
N ALA A 135 -4.87 6.65 -5.77
CA ALA A 135 -4.55 5.30 -6.20
C ALA A 135 -3.03 5.08 -6.14
N TYR A 136 -2.61 4.01 -5.49
CA TYR A 136 -1.21 3.65 -5.38
C TYR A 136 -1.00 2.19 -5.74
N GLY A 137 -0.29 1.95 -6.84
CA GLY A 137 0.09 0.62 -7.31
C GLY A 137 1.59 0.40 -7.20
N VAL A 138 2.03 -0.74 -6.67
CA VAL A 138 3.44 -1.07 -6.57
C VAL A 138 3.72 -2.54 -6.87
N GLY A 139 4.67 -2.83 -7.76
CA GLY A 139 5.09 -4.19 -8.07
C GLY A 139 5.81 -4.82 -6.89
N THR A 140 6.96 -4.28 -6.48
CA THR A 140 7.67 -4.71 -5.28
C THR A 140 8.14 -3.51 -4.47
N THR A 141 8.04 -3.59 -3.14
CA THR A 141 8.51 -2.50 -2.28
C THR A 141 9.12 -3.00 -0.99
N THR A 142 10.15 -2.30 -0.55
CA THR A 142 10.70 -2.44 0.81
C THR A 142 10.81 -1.06 1.44
N LEU A 143 10.20 -0.92 2.59
CA LEU A 143 10.28 0.26 3.43
C LEU A 143 11.06 -0.11 4.70
N ALA A 144 12.15 0.58 4.97
CA ALA A 144 13.05 0.27 6.07
C ALA A 144 13.41 1.52 6.89
N PRO A 145 12.44 2.14 7.58
CA PRO A 145 12.74 3.26 8.45
C PRO A 145 13.60 2.79 9.63
N ASN A 146 14.73 3.46 9.83
CA ASN A 146 15.62 3.24 10.96
C ASN A 146 15.99 4.58 11.59
N ILE A 147 15.91 4.67 12.91
CA ILE A 147 16.21 5.89 13.66
C ILE A 147 17.37 5.61 14.63
N GLY A 148 18.45 6.35 14.48
CA GLY A 148 19.52 6.46 15.49
C GLY A 148 20.56 5.35 15.51
N SER A 149 20.65 4.48 14.49
CA SER A 149 21.66 3.42 14.42
C SER A 149 22.09 3.09 13.00
N ASP A 150 23.17 2.32 12.87
CA ASP A 150 23.68 1.83 11.60
C ASP A 150 22.72 0.80 10.96
N MET A 151 22.62 0.86 9.63
CA MET A 151 21.83 -0.08 8.85
C MET A 151 22.67 -0.65 7.70
N VAL A 152 22.60 -1.96 7.51
CA VAL A 152 23.15 -2.67 6.35
C VAL A 152 22.03 -3.26 5.54
N VAL A 153 21.96 -2.94 4.25
CA VAL A 153 20.87 -3.33 3.35
C VAL A 153 21.43 -4.02 2.11
N ASP A 154 20.96 -5.24 1.87
CA ASP A 154 21.20 -6.00 0.64
C ASP A 154 19.83 -6.46 0.11
N ILE A 155 19.30 -5.74 -0.88
CA ILE A 155 17.97 -5.98 -1.44
C ILE A 155 18.04 -6.14 -2.94
N ALA A 156 17.48 -7.23 -3.45
CA ALA A 156 17.26 -7.47 -4.87
C ALA A 156 15.76 -7.50 -5.18
N GLN A 157 15.32 -6.62 -6.07
CA GLN A 157 13.93 -6.50 -6.50
C GLN A 157 13.80 -6.68 -8.01
N MET A 158 12.87 -7.52 -8.45
CA MET A 158 12.52 -7.70 -9.85
C MET A 158 11.01 -7.76 -10.01
N ASN A 159 10.46 -6.85 -10.79
CA ASN A 159 9.06 -6.88 -11.20
C ASN A 159 8.98 -6.96 -12.73
N THR A 160 8.24 -7.93 -13.24
CA THR A 160 7.94 -8.12 -14.67
C THR A 160 6.44 -7.98 -14.99
N GLY A 161 5.60 -7.89 -13.97
CA GLY A 161 4.18 -7.60 -14.11
C GLY A 161 3.91 -6.12 -14.41
N GLY A 162 2.78 -5.82 -15.02
CA GLY A 162 2.29 -4.46 -15.20
C GLY A 162 1.94 -3.80 -13.86
N VAL A 163 2.06 -2.48 -13.78
CA VAL A 163 1.62 -1.72 -12.60
C VAL A 163 0.78 -0.54 -13.05
N ASP A 164 -0.48 -0.57 -12.71
CA ASP A 164 -1.45 0.48 -13.02
C ASP A 164 -1.99 1.12 -11.74
N ALA A 165 -2.15 2.44 -11.79
CA ALA A 165 -2.83 3.19 -10.76
C ALA A 165 -3.75 4.23 -11.42
N ASN A 166 -5.02 4.24 -11.05
CA ASN A 166 -6.03 5.11 -11.63
C ASN A 166 -6.87 5.77 -10.54
N ALA A 167 -6.82 7.10 -10.48
CA ALA A 167 -7.62 7.90 -9.57
C ALA A 167 -8.56 8.80 -10.36
N GLN A 168 -9.87 8.71 -10.14
CA GLN A 168 -10.87 9.46 -10.89
C GLN A 168 -11.87 10.14 -9.95
N LEU A 169 -12.03 11.44 -10.14
CA LEU A 169 -13.08 12.23 -9.50
C LEU A 169 -14.10 12.68 -10.54
N ASN A 170 -15.37 12.39 -10.29
CA ASN A 170 -16.51 12.92 -11.02
C ASN A 170 -17.40 13.71 -10.07
N GLY A 171 -17.69 14.96 -10.41
CA GLY A 171 -18.59 15.77 -9.58
C GLY A 171 -18.57 17.24 -9.96
N SER A 172 -19.49 17.98 -9.36
CA SER A 172 -19.55 19.43 -9.45
C SER A 172 -19.16 20.03 -8.12
N SER A 173 -18.13 20.89 -8.08
CA SER A 173 -17.78 21.59 -6.85
C SER A 173 -18.90 22.52 -6.44
N SER A 174 -19.19 22.59 -5.15
CA SER A 174 -19.92 23.68 -4.54
C SER A 174 -18.95 24.54 -3.71
N ASP A 175 -19.21 25.81 -3.65
CA ASP A 175 -18.75 26.76 -2.62
C ASP A 175 -17.30 26.60 -2.06
N GLY A 176 -16.29 26.46 -2.96
CA GLY A 176 -14.89 26.61 -2.56
C GLY A 176 -14.23 25.35 -1.97
N GLY A 177 -14.79 24.16 -2.19
CA GLY A 177 -14.19 22.89 -1.80
C GLY A 177 -12.84 22.63 -2.48
N GLN A 178 -11.91 21.99 -1.76
CA GLN A 178 -10.60 21.59 -2.27
C GLN A 178 -10.67 20.21 -2.93
N VAL A 179 -9.82 19.98 -3.91
CA VAL A 179 -9.68 18.71 -4.61
C VAL A 179 -8.24 18.25 -4.62
N LEU A 180 -8.02 17.00 -4.26
CA LEU A 180 -6.74 16.31 -4.45
C LEU A 180 -6.97 14.98 -5.19
N VAL A 181 -6.42 14.87 -6.40
CA VAL A 181 -6.43 13.61 -7.16
C VAL A 181 -4.99 13.18 -7.37
N SER A 182 -4.64 11.97 -6.95
CA SER A 182 -3.28 11.43 -7.04
C SER A 182 -3.30 9.99 -7.54
N SER A 183 -2.44 9.69 -8.51
CA SER A 183 -2.25 8.35 -9.05
C SER A 183 -0.75 8.09 -9.16
N THR A 184 -0.29 6.99 -8.55
CA THR A 184 1.13 6.63 -8.53
C THR A 184 1.30 5.14 -8.81
N ALA A 185 2.09 4.82 -9.83
CA ALA A 185 2.48 3.46 -10.19
C ALA A 185 4.00 3.31 -10.09
N VAL A 186 4.45 2.31 -9.34
CA VAL A 186 5.88 2.05 -9.09
C VAL A 186 6.21 0.58 -9.38
N GLY A 187 7.15 0.31 -10.26
CA GLY A 187 7.60 -1.06 -10.54
C GLY A 187 8.34 -1.65 -9.34
N ASN A 188 9.41 -1.00 -8.90
CA ASN A 188 10.20 -1.38 -7.73
C ASN A 188 10.49 -0.15 -6.87
N GLY A 189 10.36 -0.27 -5.56
CA GLY A 189 10.61 0.81 -4.60
C GLY A 189 11.42 0.35 -3.39
N PHE A 190 12.39 1.18 -3.00
CA PHE A 190 13.09 1.06 -1.72
C PHE A 190 13.15 2.45 -1.06
N THR A 191 12.84 2.51 0.24
CA THR A 191 12.87 3.75 1.03
C THR A 191 13.31 3.45 2.46
#